data_992dfe9625d308d66341dcfcaab9b1ed
#
_entry.id   992dfe9625d308d66341dcfcaab9b1ed
#
_cell.length_a   1.000
_cell.length_b   1.000
_cell.length_c   1.000
_cell.angle_alpha   90.00
_cell.angle_beta   90.00
_cell.angle_gamma   90.00
#
_symmetry.space_group_name_H-M   'P 1'
#
loop_
_entity.id
_entity.type
_entity.pdbx_description
1 polymer ?
#
loop_
_entity_poly.entity_id
_entity_poly.type
_entity_poly.pdbx_seq_one_letter_code
_entity_poly.pdbx_strand_id
1 'polypeptide(L)'
;MLDIKDLTFRYRAGRTAVFHNFSLHLEEGNIIGLLGKNGTGKSTLLYLIAGLLHPQQGKVLYKGIETQIRRPEVQEEMFIVPEEFELPNISLSRFVELNRPFYPKFSNDILEQALRDFELPVDLQLEALSMGQKKKVFMSFALATNTRLLLLDEPTNGLDIPSKTQFRRVISQHMTDERTVIISTHQVHDVETLIDRVLMLEGQRLLINDTTAHICEQLRFEQRPYGQDISDALYAEPSLAGTALITRGDGFQNTQIDLELLFNALTQHPDLLETPQNV
;
A
#
# COMPACT_ATOMS: atom_id res chain seq x y z
N MET A 1 0.97 8.53 -13.67
CA MET A 1 0.98 7.07 -13.94
C MET A 1 -0.39 6.43 -13.82
N LEU A 2 -1.07 6.54 -12.70
CA LEU A 2 -2.42 6.00 -12.43
C LEU A 2 -3.41 7.13 -12.21
N ASP A 3 -4.52 7.13 -12.97
CA ASP A 3 -5.59 8.10 -12.86
C ASP A 3 -6.92 7.40 -12.60
N ILE A 4 -7.59 7.79 -11.55
CA ILE A 4 -8.96 7.39 -11.23
C ILE A 4 -9.83 8.64 -11.35
N LYS A 5 -10.89 8.55 -12.19
CA LYS A 5 -11.74 9.70 -12.50
C LYS A 5 -13.21 9.38 -12.22
N ASP A 6 -13.81 10.13 -11.31
CA ASP A 6 -15.24 10.10 -10.97
C ASP A 6 -15.77 8.69 -10.69
N LEU A 7 -14.94 7.86 -10.04
CA LEU A 7 -15.21 6.46 -9.80
C LEU A 7 -16.39 6.27 -8.85
N THR A 8 -17.40 5.50 -9.30
CA THR A 8 -18.47 5.02 -8.44
C THR A 8 -18.52 3.50 -8.53
N PHE A 9 -18.41 2.84 -7.36
CA PHE A 9 -18.42 1.39 -7.26
C PHE A 9 -19.24 0.88 -6.08
N ARG A 10 -20.03 -0.18 -6.34
CA ARG A 10 -20.75 -0.99 -5.34
C ARG A 10 -20.79 -2.45 -5.75
N TYR A 11 -20.71 -3.36 -4.80
CA TYR A 11 -20.72 -4.81 -5.09
C TYR A 11 -22.06 -5.32 -5.59
N ARG A 12 -23.19 -4.75 -5.11
CA ARG A 12 -24.54 -5.15 -5.52
C ARG A 12 -25.44 -3.93 -5.60
N ALA A 13 -26.40 -3.97 -6.53
CA ALA A 13 -27.45 -2.94 -6.61
C ALA A 13 -28.20 -2.85 -5.27
N GLY A 14 -28.50 -1.64 -4.84
CA GLY A 14 -29.22 -1.37 -3.58
C GLY A 14 -28.37 -1.36 -2.32
N ARG A 15 -27.07 -1.74 -2.37
CA ARG A 15 -26.12 -1.56 -1.26
C ARG A 15 -25.43 -0.18 -1.32
N THR A 16 -24.97 0.28 -0.18
CA THR A 16 -24.13 1.49 -0.08
C THR A 16 -22.94 1.36 -1.02
N ALA A 17 -22.62 2.43 -1.74
CA ALA A 17 -21.44 2.48 -2.58
C ALA A 17 -20.17 2.37 -1.72
N VAL A 18 -19.17 1.65 -2.21
CA VAL A 18 -17.82 1.64 -1.60
C VAL A 18 -17.09 2.92 -1.97
N PHE A 19 -17.24 3.35 -3.23
CA PHE A 19 -16.74 4.63 -3.74
C PHE A 19 -17.89 5.38 -4.44
N HIS A 20 -17.93 6.69 -4.26
CA HIS A 20 -18.88 7.57 -4.92
C HIS A 20 -18.16 8.84 -5.36
N ASN A 21 -18.10 9.06 -6.69
CA ASN A 21 -17.41 10.19 -7.31
C ASN A 21 -15.96 10.35 -6.80
N PHE A 22 -15.23 9.21 -6.71
CA PHE A 22 -13.89 9.16 -6.17
C PHE A 22 -12.89 9.41 -7.29
N SER A 23 -11.98 10.38 -7.09
CA SER A 23 -10.91 10.69 -8.02
C SER A 23 -9.56 10.64 -7.30
N LEU A 24 -8.52 10.15 -8.00
CA LEU A 24 -7.18 9.99 -7.46
C LEU A 24 -6.18 10.02 -8.60
N HIS A 25 -5.08 10.75 -8.41
CA HIS A 25 -3.90 10.70 -9.29
C HIS A 25 -2.69 10.21 -8.52
N LEU A 26 -1.92 9.28 -9.11
CA LEU A 26 -0.67 8.78 -8.56
C LEU A 26 0.43 8.81 -9.63
N GLU A 27 1.57 9.32 -9.21
CA GLU A 27 2.81 9.29 -9.99
C GLU A 27 3.54 7.94 -9.80
N GLU A 28 4.53 7.66 -10.65
CA GLU A 28 5.38 6.47 -10.53
C GLU A 28 6.56 6.70 -9.58
N GLY A 29 7.21 5.60 -9.17
CA GLY A 29 8.47 5.64 -8.42
C GLY A 29 8.31 5.71 -6.89
N ASN A 30 7.12 5.45 -6.33
CA ASN A 30 6.86 5.57 -4.89
C ASN A 30 6.43 4.26 -4.25
N ILE A 31 6.73 4.12 -2.96
CA ILE A 31 6.07 3.14 -2.08
C ILE A 31 4.92 3.86 -1.38
N ILE A 32 3.69 3.46 -1.72
CA ILE A 32 2.46 4.13 -1.30
C ILE A 32 1.77 3.29 -0.25
N GLY A 33 1.56 3.82 0.94
CA GLY A 33 0.71 3.23 1.97
C GLY A 33 -0.76 3.59 1.74
N LEU A 34 -1.59 2.61 1.41
CA LEU A 34 -3.05 2.76 1.34
C LEU A 34 -3.64 2.37 2.70
N LEU A 35 -3.89 3.36 3.53
CA LEU A 35 -4.26 3.21 4.93
C LEU A 35 -5.76 3.45 5.16
N GLY A 36 -6.31 2.80 6.17
CA GLY A 36 -7.71 2.96 6.55
C GLY A 36 -8.24 1.77 7.34
N LYS A 37 -9.35 1.96 8.04
CA LYS A 37 -10.02 0.90 8.82
C LYS A 37 -10.46 -0.25 7.91
N ASN A 38 -10.74 -1.40 8.52
CA ASN A 38 -11.31 -2.53 7.77
C ASN A 38 -12.68 -2.13 7.18
N GLY A 39 -12.91 -2.54 5.93
CA GLY A 39 -14.15 -2.22 5.21
C GLY A 39 -14.20 -0.85 4.53
N THR A 40 -13.14 -0.03 4.57
CA THR A 40 -13.10 1.27 3.89
C THR A 40 -12.91 1.17 2.37
N GLY A 41 -12.68 -0.03 1.83
CA GLY A 41 -12.55 -0.24 0.39
C GLY A 41 -11.12 -0.36 -0.13
N LYS A 42 -10.11 -0.52 0.73
CA LYS A 42 -8.70 -0.67 0.32
C LYS A 42 -8.50 -1.77 -0.72
N SER A 43 -8.87 -3.00 -0.40
CA SER A 43 -8.78 -4.14 -1.33
C SER A 43 -9.62 -3.92 -2.59
N THR A 44 -10.81 -3.30 -2.43
CA THR A 44 -11.67 -2.95 -3.57
C THR A 44 -10.96 -2.00 -4.52
N LEU A 45 -10.26 -0.99 -3.99
CA LEU A 45 -9.50 -0.04 -4.80
C LEU A 45 -8.37 -0.75 -5.55
N LEU A 46 -7.61 -1.63 -4.89
CA LEU A 46 -6.56 -2.42 -5.54
C LEU A 46 -7.12 -3.30 -6.66
N TYR A 47 -8.27 -3.94 -6.46
CA TYR A 47 -8.90 -4.77 -7.48
C TYR A 47 -9.47 -3.97 -8.65
N LEU A 48 -9.97 -2.75 -8.41
CA LEU A 48 -10.36 -1.81 -9.47
C LEU A 48 -9.14 -1.36 -10.29
N ILE A 49 -8.03 -1.05 -9.62
CA ILE A 49 -6.76 -0.70 -10.27
C ILE A 49 -6.25 -1.86 -11.13
N ALA A 50 -6.29 -3.09 -10.61
CA ALA A 50 -5.88 -4.28 -11.35
C ALA A 50 -6.84 -4.68 -12.49
N GLY A 51 -7.99 -3.99 -12.65
CA GLY A 51 -9.02 -4.33 -13.64
C GLY A 51 -9.74 -5.65 -13.34
N LEU A 52 -9.73 -6.10 -12.08
CA LEU A 52 -10.46 -7.29 -11.61
C LEU A 52 -11.90 -6.96 -11.23
N LEU A 53 -12.19 -5.71 -10.90
CA LEU A 53 -13.52 -5.17 -10.65
C LEU A 53 -13.82 -4.07 -11.66
N HIS A 54 -15.09 -3.88 -11.98
CA HIS A 54 -15.56 -2.92 -12.97
C HIS A 54 -16.43 -1.87 -12.28
N PRO A 55 -16.08 -0.57 -12.34
CA PRO A 55 -16.89 0.48 -11.77
C PRO A 55 -18.21 0.64 -12.54
N GLN A 56 -19.25 1.10 -11.86
CA GLN A 56 -20.51 1.45 -12.51
C GLN A 56 -20.43 2.80 -13.21
N GLN A 57 -19.58 3.71 -12.71
CA GLN A 57 -19.30 5.02 -13.31
C GLN A 57 -17.83 5.37 -13.11
N GLY A 58 -17.33 6.26 -13.97
CA GLY A 58 -15.95 6.69 -13.95
C GLY A 58 -15.00 5.70 -14.61
N LYS A 59 -13.70 5.93 -14.44
CA LYS A 59 -12.64 5.16 -15.10
C LYS A 59 -11.43 5.02 -14.22
N VAL A 60 -10.72 3.89 -14.35
CA VAL A 60 -9.38 3.68 -13.84
C VAL A 60 -8.43 3.55 -15.03
N LEU A 61 -7.47 4.44 -15.11
CA LEU A 61 -6.53 4.53 -16.22
C LEU A 61 -5.12 4.26 -15.71
N TYR A 62 -4.44 3.30 -16.31
CA TYR A 62 -3.00 3.10 -16.13
C TYR A 62 -2.30 3.56 -17.41
N LYS A 63 -1.43 4.58 -17.32
CA LYS A 63 -0.77 5.22 -18.45
C LYS A 63 -1.75 5.60 -19.58
N GLY A 64 -2.93 6.10 -19.21
CA GLY A 64 -3.98 6.52 -20.13
C GLY A 64 -4.85 5.39 -20.70
N ILE A 65 -4.60 4.13 -20.37
CA ILE A 65 -5.36 2.97 -20.83
C ILE A 65 -6.29 2.49 -19.70
N GLU A 66 -7.58 2.26 -20.01
CA GLU A 66 -8.53 1.73 -19.02
C GLU A 66 -8.15 0.32 -18.59
N THR A 67 -7.97 0.13 -17.28
CA THR A 67 -7.52 -1.15 -16.71
C THR A 67 -8.57 -2.25 -16.83
N GLN A 68 -9.87 -1.89 -16.79
CA GLN A 68 -10.99 -2.83 -16.94
C GLN A 68 -11.00 -3.54 -18.32
N ILE A 69 -10.37 -2.97 -19.35
CA ILE A 69 -10.28 -3.60 -20.70
C ILE A 69 -9.29 -4.77 -20.64
N ARG A 70 -8.41 -4.83 -19.64
CA ARG A 70 -7.44 -5.89 -19.41
C ARG A 70 -6.55 -6.18 -20.62
N ARG A 71 -6.08 -5.13 -21.27
CA ARG A 71 -5.12 -5.28 -22.38
C ARG A 71 -3.84 -5.96 -21.91
N PRO A 72 -3.28 -6.91 -22.66
CA PRO A 72 -2.03 -7.58 -22.27
C PRO A 72 -0.90 -6.61 -21.91
N GLU A 73 -0.73 -5.52 -22.67
CA GLU A 73 0.30 -4.50 -22.47
C GLU A 73 0.15 -3.77 -21.11
N VAL A 74 -1.05 -3.74 -20.55
CA VAL A 74 -1.32 -3.17 -19.22
C VAL A 74 -1.13 -4.24 -18.15
N GLN A 75 -1.60 -5.47 -18.40
CA GLN A 75 -1.54 -6.56 -17.42
C GLN A 75 -0.09 -7.03 -17.16
N GLU A 76 0.79 -7.00 -18.17
CA GLU A 76 2.20 -7.35 -18.00
C GLU A 76 3.02 -6.30 -17.21
N GLU A 77 2.48 -5.08 -17.04
CA GLU A 77 3.09 -3.99 -16.29
C GLU A 77 2.62 -3.94 -14.81
N MET A 78 1.67 -4.81 -14.40
CA MET A 78 1.17 -4.82 -13.03
C MET A 78 1.03 -6.23 -12.46
N PHE A 79 1.19 -6.35 -11.14
CA PHE A 79 0.97 -7.59 -10.40
C PHE A 79 0.24 -7.29 -9.10
N ILE A 80 -0.69 -8.16 -8.71
CA ILE A 80 -1.40 -8.06 -7.43
C ILE A 80 -1.15 -9.28 -6.56
N VAL A 81 -0.79 -9.05 -5.31
CA VAL A 81 -0.77 -10.06 -4.24
C VAL A 81 -1.97 -9.78 -3.34
N PRO A 82 -3.05 -10.57 -3.43
CA PRO A 82 -4.21 -10.38 -2.58
C PRO A 82 -3.92 -10.84 -1.13
N GLU A 83 -4.73 -10.39 -0.17
CA GLU A 83 -4.62 -10.80 1.24
C GLU A 83 -4.76 -12.31 1.40
N GLU A 84 -5.79 -12.89 0.76
CA GLU A 84 -6.07 -14.32 0.75
C GLU A 84 -5.83 -14.89 -0.65
N PHE A 85 -5.09 -15.98 -0.72
CA PHE A 85 -4.82 -16.71 -1.96
C PHE A 85 -4.45 -18.16 -1.67
N GLU A 86 -4.61 -18.99 -2.67
CA GLU A 86 -4.18 -20.38 -2.65
C GLU A 86 -3.09 -20.58 -3.70
N LEU A 87 -2.04 -21.33 -3.33
CA LEU A 87 -1.02 -21.77 -4.27
C LEU A 87 -1.32 -23.22 -4.69
N PRO A 88 -1.13 -23.54 -5.98
CA PRO A 88 -1.42 -24.87 -6.49
C PRO A 88 -0.45 -25.92 -5.94
N ASN A 89 -0.86 -27.19 -5.94
CA ASN A 89 -0.02 -28.31 -5.52
C ASN A 89 1.02 -28.66 -6.61
N ILE A 90 2.02 -27.82 -6.76
CA ILE A 90 3.15 -27.99 -7.68
C ILE A 90 4.42 -27.43 -7.05
N SER A 91 5.58 -27.73 -7.65
CA SER A 91 6.83 -27.09 -7.26
C SER A 91 6.88 -25.61 -7.64
N LEU A 92 7.69 -24.81 -6.91
CA LEU A 92 7.92 -23.42 -7.27
C LEU A 92 8.47 -23.27 -8.69
N SER A 93 9.40 -24.13 -9.10
CA SER A 93 9.96 -24.13 -10.46
C SER A 93 8.86 -24.31 -11.52
N ARG A 94 7.90 -25.22 -11.28
CA ARG A 94 6.78 -25.43 -12.19
C ARG A 94 5.81 -24.23 -12.20
N PHE A 95 5.58 -23.64 -11.03
CA PHE A 95 4.77 -22.41 -10.93
C PHE A 95 5.39 -21.27 -11.73
N VAL A 96 6.70 -21.07 -11.62
CA VAL A 96 7.45 -20.08 -12.39
C VAL A 96 7.35 -20.36 -13.89
N GLU A 97 7.60 -21.60 -14.31
CA GLU A 97 7.51 -22.00 -15.73
C GLU A 97 6.14 -21.65 -16.35
N LEU A 98 5.05 -21.88 -15.61
CA LEU A 98 3.69 -21.64 -16.11
C LEU A 98 3.31 -20.16 -16.14
N ASN A 99 3.82 -19.35 -15.21
CA ASN A 99 3.40 -17.96 -15.06
C ASN A 99 4.38 -16.94 -15.70
N ARG A 100 5.67 -17.26 -15.76
CA ARG A 100 6.70 -16.40 -16.35
C ARG A 100 6.35 -15.87 -17.77
N PRO A 101 5.73 -16.63 -18.68
CA PRO A 101 5.41 -16.13 -20.02
C PRO A 101 4.49 -14.90 -20.06
N PHE A 102 3.74 -14.64 -18.98
CA PHE A 102 2.88 -13.46 -18.87
C PHE A 102 3.63 -12.19 -18.43
N TYR A 103 4.91 -12.31 -18.05
CA TYR A 103 5.73 -11.22 -17.55
C TYR A 103 7.06 -11.15 -18.30
N PRO A 104 7.12 -10.38 -19.41
CA PRO A 104 8.29 -10.33 -20.30
C PRO A 104 9.59 -9.90 -19.59
N LYS A 105 9.46 -9.13 -18.48
CA LYS A 105 10.59 -8.64 -17.68
C LYS A 105 10.95 -9.55 -16.51
N PHE A 106 10.37 -10.76 -16.43
CA PHE A 106 10.61 -11.69 -15.32
C PHE A 106 12.11 -11.97 -15.13
N SER A 107 12.58 -11.83 -13.91
CA SER A 107 13.98 -12.07 -13.53
C SER A 107 14.12 -13.23 -12.54
N ASN A 108 14.83 -14.27 -12.93
CA ASN A 108 15.18 -15.36 -12.00
C ASN A 108 16.11 -14.87 -10.89
N ASP A 109 17.03 -13.93 -11.19
CA ASP A 109 17.97 -13.40 -10.21
C ASP A 109 17.23 -12.67 -9.07
N ILE A 110 16.20 -11.89 -9.41
CA ILE A 110 15.32 -11.25 -8.42
C ILE A 110 14.57 -12.29 -7.60
N LEU A 111 14.04 -13.34 -8.23
CA LEU A 111 13.35 -14.42 -7.52
C LEU A 111 14.27 -15.09 -6.49
N GLU A 112 15.45 -15.52 -6.93
CA GLU A 112 16.40 -16.19 -6.07
C GLU A 112 16.91 -15.28 -4.95
N GLN A 113 17.15 -14.00 -5.25
CA GLN A 113 17.57 -13.04 -4.24
C GLN A 113 16.48 -12.83 -3.20
N ALA A 114 15.24 -12.60 -3.62
CA ALA A 114 14.11 -12.42 -2.71
C ALA A 114 13.84 -13.66 -1.85
N LEU A 115 13.96 -14.87 -2.42
CA LEU A 115 13.85 -16.12 -1.65
C LEU A 115 14.97 -16.22 -0.58
N ARG A 116 16.22 -15.92 -0.94
CA ARG A 116 17.34 -15.89 0.03
C ARG A 116 17.09 -14.90 1.15
N ASP A 117 16.60 -13.69 0.82
CA ASP A 117 16.32 -12.64 1.79
C ASP A 117 15.16 -12.98 2.72
N PHE A 118 14.22 -13.80 2.26
CA PHE A 118 13.16 -14.39 3.07
C PHE A 118 13.56 -15.72 3.76
N GLU A 119 14.83 -16.13 3.62
CA GLU A 119 15.37 -17.38 4.20
C GLU A 119 14.62 -18.63 3.72
N LEU A 120 14.26 -18.65 2.44
CA LEU A 120 13.57 -19.76 1.79
C LEU A 120 14.48 -20.45 0.77
N PRO A 121 14.46 -21.79 0.68
CA PRO A 121 15.17 -22.49 -0.37
C PRO A 121 14.51 -22.26 -1.74
N VAL A 122 15.26 -22.52 -2.82
CA VAL A 122 14.75 -22.38 -4.21
C VAL A 122 13.89 -23.59 -4.62
N ASP A 123 14.15 -24.76 -4.05
CA ASP A 123 13.39 -25.98 -4.36
C ASP A 123 12.29 -26.20 -3.31
N LEU A 124 11.07 -25.78 -3.65
CA LEU A 124 9.92 -25.76 -2.76
C LEU A 124 8.72 -26.44 -3.39
N GLN A 125 8.00 -27.24 -2.58
CA GLN A 125 6.65 -27.70 -2.88
C GLN A 125 5.65 -26.74 -2.26
N LEU A 126 4.84 -26.07 -3.09
CA LEU A 126 4.02 -24.94 -2.65
C LEU A 126 2.91 -25.33 -1.67
N GLU A 127 2.36 -26.55 -1.80
CA GLU A 127 1.32 -27.07 -0.90
C GLU A 127 1.85 -27.27 0.53
N ALA A 128 3.10 -27.73 0.68
CA ALA A 128 3.70 -28.05 1.96
C ALA A 128 4.07 -26.84 2.81
N LEU A 129 3.97 -25.64 2.27
CA LEU A 129 4.37 -24.39 2.93
C LEU A 129 3.32 -23.94 3.94
N SER A 130 3.79 -23.38 5.07
CA SER A 130 2.94 -22.62 5.98
C SER A 130 2.38 -21.36 5.27
N MET A 131 1.32 -20.76 5.80
CA MET A 131 0.74 -19.55 5.22
C MET A 131 1.76 -18.40 5.12
N GLY A 132 2.59 -18.19 6.15
CA GLY A 132 3.66 -17.19 6.12
C GLY A 132 4.71 -17.47 5.05
N GLN A 133 5.10 -18.73 4.86
CA GLN A 133 6.02 -19.13 3.78
C GLN A 133 5.37 -18.96 2.40
N LYS A 134 4.09 -19.31 2.24
CA LYS A 134 3.34 -19.06 0.99
C LYS A 134 3.33 -17.58 0.64
N LYS A 135 3.09 -16.69 1.62
CA LYS A 135 3.15 -15.23 1.41
C LYS A 135 4.54 -14.78 0.95
N LYS A 136 5.61 -15.24 1.62
CA LYS A 136 7.00 -14.91 1.24
C LYS A 136 7.33 -15.37 -0.18
N VAL A 137 6.97 -16.61 -0.54
CA VAL A 137 7.18 -17.15 -1.90
C VAL A 137 6.40 -16.34 -2.92
N PHE A 138 5.14 -16.02 -2.66
CA PHE A 138 4.30 -15.28 -3.60
C PHE A 138 4.77 -13.83 -3.77
N MET A 139 5.25 -13.19 -2.70
CA MET A 139 5.91 -11.88 -2.79
C MET A 139 7.23 -11.95 -3.56
N SER A 140 8.04 -13.00 -3.36
CA SER A 140 9.27 -13.19 -4.14
C SER A 140 8.97 -13.34 -5.63
N PHE A 141 7.93 -14.11 -5.97
CA PHE A 141 7.46 -14.23 -7.36
C PHE A 141 6.96 -12.88 -7.89
N ALA A 142 6.15 -12.16 -7.12
CA ALA A 142 5.63 -10.83 -7.49
C ALA A 142 6.75 -9.84 -7.81
N LEU A 143 7.80 -9.78 -6.99
CA LEU A 143 8.98 -8.95 -7.25
C LEU A 143 9.72 -9.40 -8.51
N ALA A 144 9.83 -10.72 -8.74
CA ALA A 144 10.50 -11.32 -9.89
C ALA A 144 9.77 -11.05 -11.21
N THR A 145 8.46 -10.79 -11.20
CA THR A 145 7.72 -10.36 -12.39
C THR A 145 8.30 -9.08 -12.99
N ASN A 146 9.00 -8.30 -12.17
CA ASN A 146 9.65 -7.03 -12.51
C ASN A 146 8.67 -6.02 -13.15
N THR A 147 7.41 -6.06 -12.69
CA THR A 147 6.34 -5.15 -13.11
C THR A 147 6.57 -3.75 -12.54
N ARG A 148 6.06 -2.73 -13.21
CA ARG A 148 6.15 -1.32 -12.77
C ARG A 148 5.15 -0.98 -11.68
N LEU A 149 4.01 -1.68 -11.62
CA LEU A 149 3.00 -1.48 -10.58
C LEU A 149 2.80 -2.78 -9.81
N LEU A 150 3.16 -2.75 -8.52
CA LEU A 150 2.96 -3.86 -7.61
C LEU A 150 1.90 -3.48 -6.58
N LEU A 151 0.83 -4.27 -6.51
CA LEU A 151 -0.29 -4.07 -5.60
C LEU A 151 -0.24 -5.15 -4.52
N LEU A 152 -0.09 -4.76 -3.26
CA LEU A 152 0.03 -5.66 -2.12
C LEU A 152 -1.12 -5.42 -1.15
N ASP A 153 -2.01 -6.42 -1.01
CA ASP A 153 -3.16 -6.32 -0.11
C ASP A 153 -2.85 -7.03 1.21
N GLU A 154 -2.74 -6.26 2.30
CA GLU A 154 -2.41 -6.72 3.66
C GLU A 154 -1.22 -7.71 3.68
N PRO A 155 -0.06 -7.38 3.07
CA PRO A 155 1.02 -8.33 2.85
C PRO A 155 1.69 -8.82 4.13
N THR A 156 1.64 -8.02 5.21
CA THR A 156 2.25 -8.35 6.50
C THR A 156 1.30 -9.09 7.45
N ASN A 157 0.02 -9.19 7.10
CA ASN A 157 -0.96 -9.89 7.94
C ASN A 157 -0.59 -11.38 8.06
N GLY A 158 -0.51 -11.88 9.31
CA GLY A 158 -0.12 -13.25 9.61
C GLY A 158 1.39 -13.56 9.50
N LEU A 159 2.23 -12.56 9.27
CA LEU A 159 3.69 -12.71 9.40
C LEU A 159 4.13 -12.47 10.85
N ASP A 160 5.15 -13.21 11.28
CA ASP A 160 5.84 -12.95 12.55
C ASP A 160 6.74 -11.70 12.46
N ILE A 161 7.21 -11.22 13.62
CA ILE A 161 8.01 -9.98 13.71
C ILE A 161 9.27 -10.03 12.83
N PRO A 162 10.09 -11.12 12.83
CA PRO A 162 11.24 -11.22 11.94
C PRO A 162 10.85 -11.14 10.45
N SER A 163 9.76 -11.82 10.07
CA SER A 163 9.27 -11.83 8.68
C SER A 163 8.76 -10.45 8.22
N LYS A 164 8.16 -9.65 9.11
CA LYS A 164 7.79 -8.26 8.82
C LYS A 164 9.03 -7.40 8.54
N THR A 165 10.11 -7.62 9.28
CA THR A 165 11.40 -6.93 9.05
C THR A 165 12.04 -7.36 7.72
N GLN A 166 12.00 -8.67 7.41
CA GLN A 166 12.45 -9.18 6.11
C GLN A 166 11.63 -8.56 4.97
N PHE A 167 10.30 -8.49 5.11
CA PHE A 167 9.40 -7.86 4.13
C PHE A 167 9.82 -6.43 3.80
N ARG A 168 10.00 -5.57 4.81
CA ARG A 168 10.43 -4.18 4.60
C ARG A 168 11.75 -4.09 3.83
N ARG A 169 12.73 -4.89 4.25
CA ARG A 169 14.05 -4.94 3.59
C ARG A 169 13.93 -5.38 2.13
N VAL A 170 13.20 -6.47 1.87
CA VAL A 170 13.06 -7.04 0.54
C VAL A 170 12.34 -6.07 -0.41
N ILE A 171 11.25 -5.44 0.03
CA ILE A 171 10.57 -4.43 -0.80
C ILE A 171 11.50 -3.27 -1.11
N SER A 172 12.16 -2.70 -0.10
CA SER A 172 13.06 -1.55 -0.28
C SER A 172 14.23 -1.87 -1.26
N GLN A 173 14.83 -3.06 -1.16
CA GLN A 173 15.95 -3.47 -2.02
C GLN A 173 15.58 -3.65 -3.49
N HIS A 174 14.31 -3.93 -3.78
CA HIS A 174 13.82 -4.15 -5.13
C HIS A 174 13.04 -2.95 -5.71
N MET A 175 13.09 -1.80 -5.06
CA MET A 175 12.57 -0.55 -5.64
C MET A 175 13.48 -0.05 -6.75
N THR A 176 12.85 0.59 -7.73
CA THR A 176 13.50 1.32 -8.82
C THR A 176 12.71 2.61 -9.07
N ASP A 177 13.29 3.59 -9.72
CA ASP A 177 12.64 4.86 -10.06
C ASP A 177 11.35 4.67 -10.90
N GLU A 178 11.22 3.55 -11.60
CA GLU A 178 10.06 3.24 -12.42
C GLU A 178 9.02 2.35 -11.70
N ARG A 179 9.39 1.73 -10.56
CA ARG A 179 8.49 0.84 -9.84
C ARG A 179 7.68 1.59 -8.80
N THR A 180 6.36 1.39 -8.85
CA THR A 180 5.44 1.84 -7.81
C THR A 180 4.90 0.64 -7.06
N VAL A 181 4.92 0.69 -5.74
CA VAL A 181 4.34 -0.33 -4.86
C VAL A 181 3.20 0.31 -4.08
N ILE A 182 1.99 -0.24 -4.17
CA ILE A 182 0.86 0.18 -3.32
C ILE A 182 0.61 -0.91 -2.29
N ILE A 183 0.76 -0.57 -1.02
CA ILE A 183 0.57 -1.49 0.11
C ILE A 183 -0.68 -1.09 0.86
N SER A 184 -1.74 -1.89 0.78
CA SER A 184 -2.90 -1.70 1.64
C SER A 184 -2.62 -2.30 3.02
N THR A 185 -2.91 -1.59 4.08
CA THR A 185 -2.84 -2.12 5.42
C THR A 185 -3.69 -1.34 6.42
N HIS A 186 -4.10 -2.03 7.48
CA HIS A 186 -4.63 -1.43 8.70
C HIS A 186 -3.60 -1.47 9.85
N GLN A 187 -2.46 -2.15 9.66
CA GLN A 187 -1.34 -2.25 10.61
C GLN A 187 -0.24 -1.27 10.19
N VAL A 188 -0.40 0.00 10.51
CA VAL A 188 0.43 1.11 10.02
C VAL A 188 1.90 0.96 10.37
N HIS A 189 2.19 0.52 11.61
CA HIS A 189 3.56 0.33 12.11
C HIS A 189 4.40 -0.66 11.28
N ASP A 190 3.74 -1.61 10.58
CA ASP A 190 4.45 -2.59 9.76
C ASP A 190 5.11 -1.97 8.52
N VAL A 191 4.60 -0.83 8.05
CA VAL A 191 5.02 -0.21 6.79
C VAL A 191 5.50 1.24 6.94
N GLU A 192 5.30 1.87 8.09
CA GLU A 192 5.57 3.29 8.35
C GLU A 192 6.97 3.76 7.92
N THR A 193 7.99 2.94 8.15
CA THR A 193 9.37 3.24 7.79
C THR A 193 9.70 2.93 6.32
N LEU A 194 8.74 2.38 5.56
CA LEU A 194 8.93 1.94 4.19
C LEU A 194 8.29 2.89 3.18
N ILE A 195 7.19 3.55 3.54
CA ILE A 195 6.35 4.30 2.61
C ILE A 195 6.84 5.73 2.40
N ASP A 196 6.79 6.19 1.16
CA ASP A 196 7.14 7.55 0.74
C ASP A 196 5.91 8.45 0.63
N ARG A 197 4.75 7.85 0.36
CA ARG A 197 3.47 8.54 0.16
C ARG A 197 2.35 7.85 0.91
N VAL A 198 1.43 8.64 1.43
CA VAL A 198 0.30 8.18 2.22
C VAL A 198 -1.00 8.47 1.49
N LEU A 199 -1.82 7.44 1.34
CA LEU A 199 -3.24 7.52 0.98
C LEU A 199 -4.06 7.05 2.17
N MET A 200 -4.84 7.91 2.79
CA MET A 200 -5.74 7.51 3.88
C MET A 200 -7.19 7.56 3.43
N LEU A 201 -7.88 6.43 3.60
CA LEU A 201 -9.29 6.30 3.31
C LEU A 201 -10.12 6.22 4.59
N GLU A 202 -11.17 7.02 4.67
CA GLU A 202 -12.21 6.87 5.68
C GLU A 202 -13.60 6.87 5.03
N GLY A 203 -14.32 5.74 5.20
CA GLY A 203 -15.57 5.55 4.47
C GLY A 203 -15.34 5.66 2.96
N GLN A 204 -16.04 6.61 2.32
CA GLN A 204 -15.95 6.85 0.87
C GLN A 204 -15.00 8.01 0.52
N ARG A 205 -14.28 8.56 1.50
CA ARG A 205 -13.47 9.77 1.35
C ARG A 205 -12.00 9.46 1.37
N LEU A 206 -11.26 10.17 0.53
CA LEU A 206 -9.82 10.29 0.63
C LEU A 206 -9.53 11.42 1.63
N LEU A 207 -8.94 11.07 2.79
CA LEU A 207 -8.54 12.05 3.80
C LEU A 207 -7.26 12.77 3.41
N ILE A 208 -6.30 12.02 2.85
CA ILE A 208 -5.01 12.55 2.41
C ILE A 208 -4.44 11.74 1.25
N ASN A 209 -3.76 12.43 0.34
CA ASN A 209 -2.89 11.90 -0.70
C ASN A 209 -1.64 12.78 -0.77
N ASP A 210 -0.63 12.46 0.04
CA ASP A 210 0.56 13.29 0.11
C ASP A 210 1.82 12.47 0.43
N THR A 211 2.99 13.07 0.20
CA THR A 211 4.27 12.46 0.57
C THR A 211 4.50 12.59 2.07
N THR A 212 5.18 11.60 2.65
CA THR A 212 5.56 11.64 4.07
C THR A 212 6.47 12.85 4.38
N ALA A 213 7.33 13.22 3.42
CA ALA A 213 8.18 14.41 3.53
C ALA A 213 7.35 15.69 3.64
N HIS A 214 6.40 15.91 2.73
CA HIS A 214 5.57 17.12 2.74
C HIS A 214 4.66 17.19 3.99
N ILE A 215 4.15 16.05 4.46
CA ILE A 215 3.42 16.00 5.74
C ILE A 215 4.32 16.44 6.91
N CYS A 216 5.56 15.96 6.96
CA CYS A 216 6.51 16.31 8.03
C CYS A 216 7.05 17.75 7.93
N GLU A 217 6.94 18.40 6.76
CA GLU A 217 7.20 19.85 6.64
C GLU A 217 6.09 20.69 7.29
N GLN A 218 4.83 20.24 7.17
CA GLN A 218 3.67 20.96 7.69
C GLN A 218 3.36 20.64 9.15
N LEU A 219 3.63 19.39 9.57
CA LEU A 219 3.27 18.85 10.87
C LEU A 219 4.49 18.27 11.59
N ARG A 220 4.54 18.49 12.89
CA ARG A 220 5.51 17.89 13.78
C ARG A 220 4.84 16.90 14.71
N PHE A 221 5.39 15.70 14.77
CA PHE A 221 4.94 14.60 15.65
C PHE A 221 5.86 14.53 16.85
N GLU A 222 5.32 14.65 18.03
CA GLU A 222 6.12 14.64 19.27
C GLU A 222 5.37 14.03 20.45
N GLN A 223 6.12 13.68 21.47
CA GLN A 223 5.59 13.15 22.72
C GLN A 223 6.07 14.04 23.87
N ARG A 224 5.12 14.51 24.68
CA ARG A 224 5.40 15.32 25.87
C ARG A 224 5.02 14.57 27.16
N PRO A 225 5.84 14.65 28.22
CA PRO A 225 5.49 14.10 29.53
C PRO A 225 4.16 14.64 30.07
N TYR A 226 3.48 13.86 30.90
CA TYR A 226 2.25 14.30 31.56
C TYR A 226 2.46 15.58 32.37
N GLY A 227 1.53 16.54 32.22
CA GLY A 227 1.56 17.83 32.90
C GLY A 227 2.37 18.90 32.19
N GLN A 228 3.03 18.59 31.10
CA GLN A 228 3.66 19.61 30.25
C GLN A 228 2.58 20.36 29.44
N ASP A 229 2.86 21.62 29.13
CA ASP A 229 1.97 22.46 28.31
C ASP A 229 1.82 21.87 26.89
N ILE A 230 0.57 21.78 26.44
CA ILE A 230 0.16 21.29 25.10
C ILE A 230 -0.77 22.29 24.40
N SER A 231 -0.75 23.56 24.81
CA SER A 231 -1.63 24.61 24.26
C SER A 231 -1.38 24.91 22.78
N ASP A 232 -0.22 24.53 22.24
CA ASP A 232 0.18 24.61 20.83
C ASP A 232 -0.19 23.38 19.99
N ALA A 233 -0.77 22.35 20.62
CA ALA A 233 -1.16 21.12 19.93
C ALA A 233 -2.37 21.36 19.00
N LEU A 234 -2.24 20.91 17.75
CA LEU A 234 -3.34 20.82 16.80
C LEU A 234 -4.21 19.58 17.07
N TYR A 235 -3.55 18.51 17.55
CA TYR A 235 -4.18 17.27 18.00
C TYR A 235 -3.35 16.64 19.09
N ALA A 236 -4.00 16.00 20.05
CA ALA A 236 -3.32 15.33 21.15
C ALA A 236 -4.13 14.14 21.67
N GLU A 237 -3.42 13.04 21.98
CA GLU A 237 -4.02 11.86 22.62
C GLU A 237 -3.10 11.30 23.72
N PRO A 238 -3.67 10.66 24.76
CA PRO A 238 -2.89 10.02 25.79
C PRO A 238 -2.04 8.86 25.24
N SER A 239 -0.79 8.75 25.72
CA SER A 239 0.08 7.62 25.43
C SER A 239 0.71 7.07 26.71
N LEU A 240 1.39 5.91 26.62
CA LEU A 240 1.99 5.28 27.80
C LEU A 240 3.05 6.16 28.49
N ALA A 241 3.78 6.98 27.73
CA ALA A 241 4.87 7.80 28.26
C ALA A 241 4.51 9.30 28.35
N GLY A 242 3.23 9.67 28.19
CA GLY A 242 2.79 11.06 28.25
C GLY A 242 1.64 11.34 27.30
N THR A 243 1.73 12.43 26.55
CA THR A 243 0.77 12.84 25.53
C THR A 243 1.45 12.84 24.19
N ALA A 244 0.95 12.04 23.25
CA ALA A 244 1.33 12.11 21.84
C ALA A 244 0.57 13.26 21.19
N LEU A 245 1.25 14.11 20.43
CA LEU A 245 0.63 15.30 19.87
C LEU A 245 1.19 15.67 18.50
N ILE A 246 0.37 16.38 17.75
CA ILE A 246 0.73 17.00 16.47
C ILE A 246 0.72 18.52 16.68
N THR A 247 1.82 19.16 16.30
CA THR A 247 1.93 20.62 16.24
C THR A 247 2.21 21.09 14.81
N ARG A 248 2.19 22.41 14.58
CA ARG A 248 2.64 22.95 13.29
C ARG A 248 4.14 22.71 13.13
N GLY A 249 4.50 22.22 11.95
CA GLY A 249 5.90 22.14 11.51
C GLY A 249 6.49 23.54 11.30
N ASP A 250 7.76 23.66 11.58
CA ASP A 250 8.54 24.88 11.34
C ASP A 250 9.38 24.81 10.04
N GLY A 251 9.23 23.73 9.28
CA GLY A 251 9.97 23.48 8.04
C GLY A 251 11.44 23.08 8.23
N PHE A 252 11.96 23.08 9.47
CA PHE A 252 13.39 22.88 9.75
C PHE A 252 13.75 21.60 10.49
N GLN A 253 12.79 20.91 11.09
CA GLN A 253 13.05 19.68 11.86
C GLN A 253 12.38 18.49 11.21
N ASN A 254 13.17 17.52 10.76
CA ASN A 254 12.68 16.21 10.38
C ASN A 254 12.17 15.47 11.63
N THR A 255 10.87 15.40 11.81
CA THR A 255 10.25 14.49 12.77
C THR A 255 9.92 13.19 12.05
N GLN A 256 10.01 12.07 12.75
CA GLN A 256 9.47 10.82 12.23
C GLN A 256 7.94 10.95 12.23
N ILE A 257 7.31 10.61 11.11
CA ILE A 257 5.86 10.60 11.00
C ILE A 257 5.29 9.53 11.95
N ASP A 258 4.18 9.85 12.61
CA ASP A 258 3.35 8.88 13.33
C ASP A 258 2.04 8.76 12.55
N LEU A 259 1.92 7.71 11.76
CA LEU A 259 0.78 7.51 10.87
C LEU A 259 -0.50 7.16 11.61
N GLU A 260 -0.41 6.54 12.80
CA GLU A 260 -1.58 6.23 13.61
C GLU A 260 -2.15 7.52 14.21
N LEU A 261 -1.28 8.35 14.79
CA LEU A 261 -1.65 9.65 15.33
C LEU A 261 -2.21 10.56 14.22
N LEU A 262 -1.59 10.57 13.03
CA LEU A 262 -2.07 11.32 11.87
C LEU A 262 -3.46 10.85 11.43
N PHE A 263 -3.69 9.54 11.36
CA PHE A 263 -4.97 8.98 10.98
C PHE A 263 -6.08 9.40 11.95
N ASN A 264 -5.80 9.30 13.27
CA ASN A 264 -6.74 9.71 14.30
C ASN A 264 -7.04 11.20 14.23
N ALA A 265 -6.01 12.02 14.02
CA ALA A 265 -6.14 13.47 13.87
C ALA A 265 -7.00 13.85 12.66
N LEU A 266 -6.72 13.30 11.47
CA LEU A 266 -7.45 13.60 10.24
C LEU A 266 -8.89 13.09 10.26
N THR A 267 -9.17 12.01 10.99
CA THR A 267 -10.54 11.51 11.18
C THR A 267 -11.40 12.51 11.98
N GLN A 268 -10.80 13.19 12.98
CA GLN A 268 -11.49 14.18 13.80
C GLN A 268 -11.43 15.59 13.22
N HIS A 269 -10.34 15.93 12.57
CA HIS A 269 -10.02 17.24 12.00
C HIS A 269 -9.56 17.11 10.56
N PRO A 270 -10.48 16.90 9.59
CA PRO A 270 -10.12 16.71 8.17
C PRO A 270 -9.32 17.88 7.55
N ASP A 271 -9.48 19.08 8.09
CA ASP A 271 -8.82 20.30 7.61
C ASP A 271 -7.45 20.55 8.26
N LEU A 272 -6.89 19.56 8.98
CA LEU A 272 -5.62 19.68 9.70
C LEU A 272 -4.44 19.99 8.76
N LEU A 273 -4.47 19.40 7.56
CA LEU A 273 -3.54 19.65 6.48
C LEU A 273 -4.22 20.51 5.42
N GLU A 274 -3.53 21.53 4.94
CA GLU A 274 -3.94 22.23 3.72
C GLU A 274 -3.76 21.22 2.57
N THR A 275 -4.86 20.57 2.19
CA THR A 275 -4.84 19.63 1.06
C THR A 275 -4.46 20.42 -0.20
N PRO A 276 -3.45 20.03 -0.97
CA PRO A 276 -3.29 20.57 -2.31
C PRO A 276 -4.56 20.25 -3.06
N GLN A 277 -5.29 21.27 -3.47
CA GLN A 277 -6.49 21.09 -4.28
C GLN A 277 -6.08 20.29 -5.51
N ASN A 278 -6.67 19.11 -5.69
CA ASN A 278 -6.56 18.35 -6.92
C ASN A 278 -7.01 19.25 -8.09
N VAL A 279 -6.03 19.80 -8.83
CA VAL A 279 -6.23 20.49 -10.10
C VAL A 279 -6.31 19.46 -11.20
#